data_9aaacf91a4bd0fcfd063c86e3b24a8f1
#
_entry.id   9aaacf91a4bd0fcfd063c86e3b24a8f1
#
_cell.length_a   1.000
_cell.length_b   1.000
_cell.length_c   1.000
_cell.angle_alpha   90.00
_cell.angle_beta   90.00
_cell.angle_gamma   90.00
#
_symmetry.space_group_name_H-M   'P 1'
#
loop_
_entity.id
_entity.type
_entity.pdbx_description
1 polymer ?
#
loop_
_entity_poly.entity_id
_entity_poly.type
_entity_poly.pdbx_seq_one_letter_code
_entity_poly.pdbx_strand_id
1 'polypeptide(L)'
;MSSFKGGRSGNRGSCAQPCRQKYKLSCLNSEDYYLSPKDLSLYDHLKEIAELNISCIKIEGRMRSKEYLAIAVSNYRKALNKLKSNKTSKSEEISLAFNRGFSEGQFNYASSRSIRSGHVGLKLGKVCNSENSQIVIKLDDGLKTIPQKGDGLLLIKAKNDYGFEISQNPL
;
A
#
# COMPACT_ATOMS: atom_id res chain seq x y z
N MET A 1 5.35 -17.06 -16.82
CA MET A 1 4.28 -16.12 -17.13
C MET A 1 4.78 -14.80 -17.73
N SER A 2 5.77 -14.12 -17.12
CA SER A 2 6.29 -12.85 -17.67
C SER A 2 6.86 -12.97 -19.08
N SER A 3 7.52 -14.08 -19.42
CA SER A 3 8.08 -14.32 -20.76
C SER A 3 7.05 -14.41 -21.88
N PHE A 4 5.82 -14.79 -21.56
CA PHE A 4 4.69 -14.82 -22.52
C PHE A 4 4.13 -13.42 -22.85
N LYS A 5 4.52 -12.41 -22.07
CA LYS A 5 4.14 -11.01 -22.26
C LYS A 5 5.32 -10.24 -22.82
N GLY A 6 5.52 -10.26 -24.15
CA GLY A 6 6.55 -9.50 -24.85
C GLY A 6 7.99 -9.95 -24.58
N GLY A 7 8.23 -11.22 -24.28
CA GLY A 7 9.59 -11.77 -24.09
C GLY A 7 10.32 -11.29 -22.83
N ARG A 8 9.67 -10.56 -21.95
CA ARG A 8 10.27 -10.04 -20.70
C ARG A 8 10.43 -11.14 -19.67
N SER A 9 11.56 -11.16 -18.95
CA SER A 9 11.83 -12.18 -17.93
C SER A 9 11.96 -11.56 -16.54
N GLY A 10 11.13 -12.03 -15.60
CA GLY A 10 11.20 -11.65 -14.20
C GLY A 10 12.52 -12.06 -13.54
N ASN A 11 13.11 -13.19 -13.95
CA ASN A 11 14.40 -13.68 -13.43
C ASN A 11 15.58 -12.78 -13.85
N ARG A 12 15.41 -12.03 -14.94
CA ARG A 12 16.40 -11.08 -15.47
C ARG A 12 16.07 -9.62 -15.13
N GLY A 13 15.28 -9.37 -14.10
CA GLY A 13 14.90 -8.01 -13.68
C GLY A 13 13.81 -7.33 -14.52
N SER A 14 13.40 -7.92 -15.66
CA SER A 14 12.46 -7.32 -16.62
C SER A 14 11.05 -7.89 -16.49
N CYS A 15 10.53 -8.01 -15.27
CA CYS A 15 9.18 -8.53 -15.04
C CYS A 15 8.11 -7.69 -15.74
N ALA A 16 7.23 -8.32 -16.53
CA ALA A 16 6.08 -7.68 -17.15
C ALA A 16 4.89 -7.48 -16.18
N GLN A 17 5.06 -7.85 -14.93
CA GLN A 17 4.04 -7.78 -13.87
C GLN A 17 2.68 -8.37 -14.28
N PRO A 18 2.59 -9.61 -14.79
CA PRO A 18 1.32 -10.20 -15.19
C PRO A 18 0.32 -10.27 -14.05
N CYS A 19 0.78 -10.44 -12.81
CA CYS A 19 -0.08 -10.40 -11.62
C CYS A 19 -0.70 -9.03 -11.33
N ARG A 20 -0.28 -7.97 -12.01
CA ARG A 20 -0.76 -6.58 -11.80
C ARG A 20 -1.59 -6.06 -12.97
N GLN A 21 -2.00 -6.93 -13.87
CA GLN A 21 -2.85 -6.59 -15.01
C GLN A 21 -4.29 -6.99 -14.73
N LYS A 22 -5.21 -6.33 -15.43
CA LYS A 22 -6.60 -6.73 -15.43
C LYS A 22 -6.79 -7.98 -16.28
N TYR A 23 -7.68 -8.84 -15.86
CA TYR A 23 -8.08 -10.06 -16.56
C TYR A 23 -9.59 -10.14 -16.62
N LYS A 24 -10.10 -10.66 -17.73
CA LYS A 24 -11.49 -11.07 -17.87
C LYS A 24 -11.55 -12.57 -17.62
N LEU A 25 -12.38 -12.99 -16.67
CA LEU A 25 -12.67 -14.40 -16.46
C LEU A 25 -13.88 -14.81 -17.30
N SER A 26 -13.82 -15.99 -17.91
CA SER A 26 -14.90 -16.52 -18.75
C SER A 26 -16.24 -16.67 -18.01
N CYS A 27 -16.18 -16.89 -16.69
CA CYS A 27 -17.36 -17.03 -15.83
C CYS A 27 -17.89 -15.70 -15.27
N LEU A 28 -17.20 -14.58 -15.50
CA LEU A 28 -17.58 -13.25 -14.99
C LEU A 28 -17.63 -12.24 -16.14
N ASN A 29 -18.63 -11.39 -16.14
CA ASN A 29 -18.78 -10.31 -17.14
C ASN A 29 -17.99 -9.03 -16.75
N SER A 30 -16.99 -9.15 -15.89
CA SER A 30 -16.18 -8.03 -15.43
C SER A 30 -14.69 -8.29 -15.66
N GLU A 31 -13.96 -7.21 -15.93
CA GLU A 31 -12.50 -7.20 -15.99
C GLU A 31 -11.95 -6.57 -14.72
N ASP A 32 -11.04 -7.29 -14.05
CA ASP A 32 -10.50 -6.82 -12.76
C ASP A 32 -9.09 -7.36 -12.50
N TYR A 33 -8.44 -6.89 -11.43
CA TYR A 33 -7.11 -7.30 -10.97
C TYR A 33 -7.15 -8.62 -10.19
N TYR A 34 -7.64 -9.69 -10.80
CA TYR A 34 -7.86 -10.99 -10.12
C TYR A 34 -6.60 -11.60 -9.52
N LEU A 35 -5.43 -11.33 -10.09
CA LEU A 35 -4.15 -11.88 -9.63
C LEU A 35 -3.32 -10.90 -8.81
N SER A 36 -3.85 -9.71 -8.47
CA SER A 36 -3.11 -8.70 -7.73
C SER A 36 -3.29 -8.86 -6.22
N PRO A 37 -2.28 -9.41 -5.48
CA PRO A 37 -2.37 -9.47 -4.02
C PRO A 37 -2.12 -8.09 -3.42
N LYS A 38 -2.68 -7.86 -2.24
CA LYS A 38 -2.24 -6.82 -1.31
C LYS A 38 -0.79 -7.07 -0.90
N ASP A 39 -0.14 -6.04 -0.39
CA ASP A 39 1.21 -6.19 0.14
C ASP A 39 1.16 -6.82 1.54
N LEU A 40 1.96 -7.86 1.76
CA LEU A 40 2.08 -8.50 3.07
C LEU A 40 2.72 -7.53 4.05
N SER A 41 2.08 -7.29 5.18
CA SER A 41 2.64 -6.54 6.29
C SER A 41 2.32 -7.24 7.61
N LEU A 42 3.36 -7.67 8.32
CA LEU A 42 3.25 -8.23 9.66
C LEU A 42 3.69 -7.23 10.72
N TYR A 43 3.57 -5.94 10.42
CA TYR A 43 4.00 -4.86 11.32
C TYR A 43 3.28 -4.90 12.66
N ASP A 44 1.98 -5.15 12.65
CA ASP A 44 1.15 -5.22 13.86
C ASP A 44 1.40 -6.52 14.67
N HIS A 45 2.08 -7.53 14.07
CA HIS A 45 2.38 -8.83 14.68
C HIS A 45 3.86 -9.00 15.10
N LEU A 46 4.61 -7.89 15.18
CA LEU A 46 6.04 -7.96 15.51
C LEU A 46 6.32 -8.54 16.90
N LYS A 47 5.39 -8.39 17.83
CA LYS A 47 5.52 -8.98 19.18
C LYS A 47 5.49 -10.49 19.11
N GLU A 48 4.48 -11.05 18.46
CA GLU A 48 4.32 -12.50 18.26
C GLU A 48 5.50 -13.07 17.47
N ILE A 49 5.97 -12.36 16.46
CA ILE A 49 7.15 -12.76 15.67
C ILE A 49 8.42 -12.80 16.53
N ALA A 50 8.59 -11.82 17.43
CA ALA A 50 9.74 -11.78 18.34
C ALA A 50 9.72 -12.95 19.33
N GLU A 51 8.55 -13.41 19.77
CA GLU A 51 8.37 -14.55 20.66
C GLU A 51 8.70 -15.90 19.99
N LEU A 52 8.68 -15.96 18.65
CA LEU A 52 9.02 -17.17 17.88
C LEU A 52 10.52 -17.43 17.72
N ASN A 53 11.40 -16.63 18.35
CA ASN A 53 12.85 -16.76 18.24
C ASN A 53 13.39 -16.74 16.79
N ILE A 54 12.74 -15.97 15.91
CA ILE A 54 13.19 -15.81 14.53
C ILE A 54 14.44 -14.94 14.50
N SER A 55 15.50 -15.43 13.89
CA SER A 55 16.80 -14.74 13.84
C SER A 55 16.78 -13.49 12.94
N CYS A 56 15.95 -13.46 11.90
CA CYS A 56 15.96 -12.41 10.90
C CYS A 56 14.60 -12.20 10.24
N ILE A 57 14.23 -10.95 9.98
CA ILE A 57 13.08 -10.57 9.19
C ILE A 57 13.58 -9.98 7.87
N LYS A 58 13.12 -10.53 6.75
CA LYS A 58 13.43 -10.02 5.42
C LYS A 58 12.35 -9.04 4.95
N ILE A 59 12.76 -7.81 4.60
CA ILE A 59 11.90 -6.84 3.93
C ILE A 59 12.16 -6.93 2.43
N GLU A 60 11.11 -7.21 1.64
CA GLU A 60 11.23 -7.29 0.19
C GLU A 60 11.08 -5.91 -0.43
N GLY A 61 12.10 -5.48 -1.18
CA GLY A 61 12.15 -4.16 -1.81
C GLY A 61 12.34 -4.19 -3.33
N ARG A 62 12.23 -5.37 -3.96
CA ARG A 62 12.42 -5.48 -5.41
C ARG A 62 11.42 -4.61 -6.16
N MET A 63 11.90 -3.80 -7.10
CA MET A 63 11.13 -2.80 -7.86
C MET A 63 10.43 -1.75 -6.98
N ARG A 64 10.98 -1.49 -5.80
CA ARG A 64 10.56 -0.41 -4.91
C ARG A 64 11.59 0.71 -4.96
N SER A 65 11.13 1.92 -4.63
CA SER A 65 12.01 3.09 -4.54
C SER A 65 12.84 3.05 -3.24
N LYS A 66 13.88 3.88 -3.20
CA LYS A 66 14.70 4.06 -1.99
C LYS A 66 13.89 4.65 -0.82
N GLU A 67 12.92 5.49 -1.11
CA GLU A 67 12.02 6.08 -0.12
C GLU A 67 11.17 5.01 0.56
N TYR A 68 10.63 4.05 -0.23
CA TYR A 68 9.94 2.90 0.32
C TYR A 68 10.82 2.13 1.32
N LEU A 69 12.06 1.84 0.93
CA LEU A 69 12.98 1.10 1.79
C LEU A 69 13.29 1.88 3.07
N ALA A 70 13.54 3.19 2.95
CA ALA A 70 13.82 4.05 4.09
C ALA A 70 12.64 4.06 5.09
N ILE A 71 11.41 4.25 4.61
CA ILE A 71 10.21 4.26 5.44
C ILE A 71 9.98 2.87 6.07
N ALA A 72 10.00 1.81 5.28
CA ALA A 72 9.73 0.46 5.77
C ALA A 72 10.75 0.05 6.83
N VAL A 73 12.06 0.12 6.51
CA VAL A 73 13.13 -0.31 7.42
C VAL A 73 13.13 0.51 8.70
N SER A 74 12.99 1.84 8.62
CA SER A 74 12.99 2.70 9.81
C SER A 74 11.80 2.42 10.72
N ASN A 75 10.60 2.19 10.16
CA ASN A 75 9.42 1.88 10.94
C ASN A 75 9.52 0.51 11.63
N TYR A 76 9.94 -0.53 10.91
CA TYR A 76 10.16 -1.84 11.52
C TYR A 76 11.23 -1.80 12.60
N ARG A 77 12.34 -1.05 12.40
CA ARG A 77 13.39 -0.86 13.41
C ARG A 77 12.87 -0.12 14.64
N LYS A 78 12.13 0.98 14.43
CA LYS A 78 11.49 1.72 15.52
C LYS A 78 10.53 0.82 16.33
N ALA A 79 9.73 0.00 15.65
CA ALA A 79 8.79 -0.91 16.29
C ALA A 79 9.50 -1.99 17.10
N LEU A 80 10.52 -2.65 16.54
CA LEU A 80 11.33 -3.66 17.25
C LEU A 80 12.04 -3.07 18.49
N ASN A 81 12.53 -1.84 18.40
CA ASN A 81 13.14 -1.16 19.56
C ASN A 81 12.10 -0.85 20.65
N LYS A 82 10.85 -0.53 20.27
CA LYS A 82 9.74 -0.28 21.20
C LYS A 82 9.25 -1.55 21.89
N LEU A 83 9.34 -2.72 21.25
CA LEU A 83 9.00 -4.00 21.88
C LEU A 83 9.81 -4.24 23.15
N LYS A 84 11.08 -3.80 23.19
CA LYS A 84 11.92 -3.84 24.39
C LYS A 84 11.42 -2.96 25.53
N SER A 85 10.54 -2.00 25.25
CA SER A 85 9.97 -1.05 26.23
C SER A 85 8.47 -1.21 26.46
N ASN A 86 7.86 -2.32 26.00
CA ASN A 86 6.41 -2.61 26.12
C ASN A 86 5.47 -1.54 25.53
N LYS A 87 5.92 -0.76 24.56
CA LYS A 87 5.10 0.26 23.89
C LYS A 87 4.87 -0.13 22.42
N THR A 88 3.68 -0.57 22.10
CA THR A 88 3.24 -0.77 20.71
C THR A 88 2.45 0.45 20.22
N SER A 89 2.72 0.92 19.02
CA SER A 89 1.88 1.93 18.36
C SER A 89 1.82 1.65 16.87
N LYS A 90 0.62 1.59 16.30
CA LYS A 90 0.43 1.63 14.85
C LYS A 90 1.11 2.87 14.31
N SER A 91 1.87 2.72 13.24
CA SER A 91 2.53 3.84 12.57
C SER A 91 1.78 4.13 11.28
N GLU A 92 1.17 5.32 11.17
CA GLU A 92 0.62 5.82 9.92
C GLU A 92 1.70 5.92 8.83
N GLU A 93 2.94 6.20 9.24
CA GLU A 93 4.08 6.35 8.35
C GLU A 93 4.28 5.14 7.43
N ILE A 94 4.00 3.90 7.91
CA ILE A 94 4.18 2.72 7.07
C ILE A 94 3.17 2.69 5.91
N SER A 95 2.01 3.30 6.10
CA SER A 95 0.99 3.43 5.04
C SER A 95 1.35 4.48 3.99
N LEU A 96 2.28 5.39 4.30
CA LEU A 96 2.84 6.34 3.34
C LEU A 96 3.84 5.66 2.40
N ALA A 97 4.46 4.56 2.82
CA ALA A 97 5.26 3.74 1.92
C ALA A 97 4.36 3.13 0.83
N PHE A 98 4.94 2.89 -0.36
CA PHE A 98 4.18 2.30 -1.46
C PHE A 98 3.49 1.00 -1.03
N ASN A 99 2.17 0.97 -1.07
CA ASN A 99 1.37 -0.21 -0.77
C ASN A 99 0.12 -0.27 -1.66
N ARG A 100 -0.48 -1.47 -1.77
CA ARG A 100 -1.73 -1.77 -2.48
C ARG A 100 -2.85 -2.17 -1.53
N GLY A 101 -2.78 -1.65 -0.32
CA GLY A 101 -3.44 -2.17 0.85
C GLY A 101 -2.63 -3.29 1.48
N PHE A 102 -2.76 -3.45 2.80
CA PHE A 102 -2.03 -4.47 3.54
C PHE A 102 -2.87 -5.73 3.78
N SER A 103 -2.20 -6.87 3.88
CA SER A 103 -2.74 -8.14 4.32
C SER A 103 -1.76 -8.81 5.27
N GLU A 104 -2.27 -9.68 6.12
CA GLU A 104 -1.49 -10.45 7.09
C GLU A 104 -1.05 -11.81 6.52
N GLY A 105 -1.15 -11.99 5.19
CA GLY A 105 -0.76 -13.24 4.53
C GLY A 105 -1.74 -14.39 4.76
N GLN A 106 -2.95 -14.11 5.18
CA GLN A 106 -4.00 -15.11 5.31
C GLN A 106 -4.29 -15.76 3.96
N PHE A 107 -4.45 -17.08 3.96
CA PHE A 107 -4.77 -17.87 2.77
C PHE A 107 -6.17 -17.58 2.20
N ASN A 108 -6.89 -16.62 2.76
CA ASN A 108 -8.16 -16.18 2.22
C ASN A 108 -7.93 -15.24 1.03
N TYR A 109 -8.15 -15.76 -0.18
CA TYR A 109 -8.00 -15.03 -1.43
C TYR A 109 -8.78 -13.70 -1.45
N ALA A 110 -10.00 -13.68 -0.95
CA ALA A 110 -10.86 -12.49 -0.99
C ALA A 110 -10.30 -11.34 -0.14
N SER A 111 -9.74 -11.62 1.04
CA SER A 111 -9.16 -10.60 1.94
C SER A 111 -7.77 -10.15 1.51
N SER A 112 -7.01 -11.00 0.80
CA SER A 112 -5.65 -10.73 0.37
C SER A 112 -5.55 -10.12 -1.05
N ARG A 113 -6.65 -10.11 -1.81
CA ARG A 113 -6.67 -9.54 -3.16
C ARG A 113 -6.73 -8.01 -3.11
N SER A 114 -5.89 -7.35 -3.89
CA SER A 114 -6.00 -5.92 -4.15
C SER A 114 -6.90 -5.68 -5.39
N ILE A 115 -7.81 -4.74 -5.28
CA ILE A 115 -8.64 -4.29 -6.41
C ILE A 115 -7.89 -3.28 -7.30
N ARG A 116 -6.63 -2.96 -6.97
CA ARG A 116 -5.79 -1.99 -7.67
C ARG A 116 -4.38 -2.52 -7.88
N SER A 117 -3.71 -2.02 -8.90
CA SER A 117 -2.30 -2.33 -9.16
C SER A 117 -1.36 -1.25 -8.61
N GLY A 118 -1.87 -0.04 -8.39
CA GLY A 118 -1.10 1.12 -7.96
C GLY A 118 -1.04 1.32 -6.45
N HIS A 119 -0.35 2.37 -6.04
CA HIS A 119 -0.25 2.82 -4.66
C HIS A 119 -1.60 3.35 -4.17
N VAL A 120 -2.01 2.95 -2.98
CA VAL A 120 -3.26 3.44 -2.36
C VAL A 120 -3.02 4.44 -1.24
N GLY A 121 -1.81 4.50 -0.68
CA GLY A 121 -1.44 5.45 0.36
C GLY A 121 -2.15 5.24 1.70
N LEU A 122 -2.08 6.29 2.52
CA LEU A 122 -2.81 6.40 3.78
C LEU A 122 -4.21 6.94 3.49
N LYS A 123 -5.24 6.28 4.01
CA LYS A 123 -6.61 6.79 3.93
C LYS A 123 -6.74 8.03 4.81
N LEU A 124 -7.06 9.15 4.21
CA LEU A 124 -7.22 10.43 4.90
C LEU A 124 -8.64 10.67 5.40
N GLY A 125 -9.65 10.23 4.66
CA GLY A 125 -11.03 10.51 5.00
C GLY A 125 -11.97 10.45 3.80
N LYS A 126 -13.01 11.29 3.82
CA LYS A 126 -14.04 11.35 2.79
C LYS A 126 -14.17 12.77 2.24
N VAL A 127 -14.38 12.88 0.93
CA VAL A 127 -14.74 14.15 0.30
C VAL A 127 -16.16 14.52 0.71
N CYS A 128 -16.34 15.73 1.25
CA CYS A 128 -17.65 16.28 1.65
C CYS A 128 -18.18 17.24 0.61
N ASN A 129 -17.31 18.04 -0.01
CA ASN A 129 -17.68 19.01 -1.04
C ASN A 129 -16.58 19.13 -2.10
N SER A 130 -16.97 19.55 -3.31
CA SER A 130 -16.04 19.81 -4.40
C SER A 130 -16.63 20.94 -5.26
N GLU A 131 -16.05 22.14 -5.15
CA GLU A 131 -16.48 23.34 -5.88
C GLU A 131 -15.25 24.16 -6.27
N ASN A 132 -15.34 24.86 -7.39
CA ASN A 132 -14.34 25.85 -7.85
C ASN A 132 -12.88 25.34 -7.80
N SER A 133 -12.64 24.09 -8.25
CA SER A 133 -11.31 23.45 -8.18
C SER A 133 -10.77 23.22 -6.76
N GLN A 134 -11.63 23.31 -5.77
CA GLN A 134 -11.31 22.97 -4.37
C GLN A 134 -12.06 21.71 -3.94
N ILE A 135 -11.43 20.93 -3.09
CA ILE A 135 -12.00 19.72 -2.51
C ILE A 135 -11.95 19.84 -0.99
N VAL A 136 -13.11 19.71 -0.36
CA VAL A 136 -13.22 19.67 1.10
C VAL A 136 -13.23 18.23 1.56
N ILE A 137 -12.28 17.86 2.39
CA ILE A 137 -12.12 16.50 2.92
C ILE A 137 -12.39 16.53 4.42
N LYS A 138 -13.34 15.70 4.85
CA LYS A 138 -13.50 15.37 6.27
C LYS A 138 -12.46 14.30 6.60
N LEU A 139 -11.49 14.64 7.40
CA LEU A 139 -10.47 13.68 7.85
C LEU A 139 -11.07 12.63 8.78
N ASP A 140 -10.53 11.42 8.71
CA ASP A 140 -10.90 10.35 9.64
C ASP A 140 -10.36 10.68 11.06
N ASP A 141 -11.15 10.30 12.09
CA ASP A 141 -10.79 10.58 13.48
C ASP A 141 -9.47 9.90 13.89
N GLY A 142 -8.65 10.62 14.64
CA GLY A 142 -7.36 10.14 15.15
C GLY A 142 -6.21 10.17 14.15
N LEU A 143 -6.42 10.68 12.94
CA LEU A 143 -5.36 10.85 11.95
C LEU A 143 -4.38 11.94 12.41
N LYS A 144 -3.07 11.62 12.38
CA LYS A 144 -1.99 12.55 12.75
C LYS A 144 -1.33 13.20 11.53
N THR A 145 -1.40 12.50 10.40
CA THR A 145 -0.80 12.96 9.15
C THR A 145 -1.74 13.93 8.46
N ILE A 146 -1.30 15.16 8.29
CA ILE A 146 -2.01 16.18 7.49
C ILE A 146 -1.25 16.32 6.17
N PRO A 147 -1.92 16.19 5.03
CA PRO A 147 -1.28 16.34 3.73
C PRO A 147 -0.81 17.79 3.53
N GLN A 148 0.27 17.96 2.79
CA GLN A 148 0.92 19.25 2.54
C GLN A 148 1.05 19.51 1.04
N LYS A 149 1.39 20.74 0.68
CA LYS A 149 1.76 21.06 -0.71
C LYS A 149 2.86 20.15 -1.22
N GLY A 150 2.66 19.60 -2.40
CA GLY A 150 3.56 18.64 -3.05
C GLY A 150 3.22 17.17 -2.76
N ASP A 151 2.32 16.89 -1.82
CA ASP A 151 1.86 15.53 -1.60
C ASP A 151 0.91 15.07 -2.72
N GLY A 152 1.07 13.81 -3.11
CA GLY A 152 0.15 13.15 -4.02
C GLY A 152 -1.10 12.67 -3.32
N LEU A 153 -2.26 13.03 -3.83
CA LEU A 153 -3.55 12.53 -3.38
C LEU A 153 -4.18 11.59 -4.40
N LEU A 154 -4.85 10.55 -3.92
CA LEU A 154 -5.65 9.64 -4.71
C LEU A 154 -7.11 9.73 -4.30
N LEU A 155 -7.94 10.29 -5.17
CA LEU A 155 -9.39 10.29 -5.04
C LEU A 155 -9.94 8.98 -5.60
N ILE A 156 -10.53 8.17 -4.73
CA ILE A 156 -11.06 6.86 -5.07
C ILE A 156 -12.56 6.96 -5.36
N LYS A 157 -12.96 6.66 -6.60
CA LYS A 157 -14.36 6.54 -7.02
C LYS A 157 -14.69 5.12 -7.46
N ALA A 158 -15.97 4.79 -7.52
CA ALA A 158 -16.44 3.44 -7.88
C ALA A 158 -15.93 2.92 -9.24
N LYS A 159 -15.78 3.81 -10.24
CA LYS A 159 -15.37 3.41 -11.61
C LYS A 159 -13.96 3.87 -11.97
N ASN A 160 -13.52 5.03 -11.49
CA ASN A 160 -12.24 5.64 -11.86
C ASN A 160 -11.59 6.27 -10.63
N ASP A 161 -10.29 6.13 -10.54
CA ASP A 161 -9.47 6.80 -9.55
C ASP A 161 -8.80 8.02 -10.21
N TYR A 162 -8.64 9.10 -9.44
CA TYR A 162 -8.01 10.34 -9.90
C TYR A 162 -6.85 10.68 -8.97
N GLY A 163 -5.63 10.70 -9.53
CA GLY A 163 -4.42 11.15 -8.83
C GLY A 163 -4.14 12.61 -9.15
N PHE A 164 -3.77 13.39 -8.15
CA PHE A 164 -3.31 14.77 -8.33
C PHE A 164 -2.35 15.15 -7.20
N GLU A 165 -1.59 16.21 -7.42
CA GLU A 165 -0.68 16.78 -6.44
C GLU A 165 -1.32 18.01 -5.78
N ILE A 166 -1.10 18.17 -4.49
CA ILE A 166 -1.58 19.34 -3.74
C ILE A 166 -0.76 20.55 -4.15
N SER A 167 -1.41 21.54 -4.76
CA SER A 167 -0.77 22.76 -5.26
C SER A 167 -0.56 23.83 -4.18
N GLN A 168 -1.36 23.79 -3.10
CA GLN A 168 -1.32 24.74 -1.98
C GLN A 168 -1.52 24.00 -0.67
N ASN A 169 -0.98 24.53 0.42
CA ASN A 169 -1.23 23.93 1.74
C ASN A 169 -2.73 23.99 2.08
N PRO A 170 -3.27 22.93 2.73
CA PRO A 170 -4.63 22.92 3.24
C PRO A 170 -4.87 24.09 4.20
N LEU A 171 -6.08 24.61 4.20
CA LEU A 171 -6.54 25.67 5.12
C LEU A 171 -6.94 25.08 6.47
#